data_ba35d02e623cde232026d69287f57033
#
_entry.id   ba35d02e623cde232026d69287f57033
#
_cell.length_a   1.000
_cell.length_b   1.000
_cell.length_c   1.000
_cell.angle_alpha   90.00
_cell.angle_beta   90.00
_cell.angle_gamma   90.00
#
_symmetry.space_group_name_H-M   'P 1'
#
loop_
_entity.id
_entity.type
_entity.pdbx_description
1 polymer ?
#
loop_
_entity_poly.entity_id
_entity_poly.type
_entity_poly.pdbx_seq_one_letter_code
_entity_poly.pdbx_strand_id
1 'polypeptide(L)'
;IEVMKQWAGESCNWETYFAGNIYVEEETYHFVKHESMSPAMERYIRSTRTRRKYLTEKIREEKIGMEKLHLIFADTRERDCREKELQQMFPNLSICHATPFNIEIISGRAGKGNALVALGKILGIKREEIMACGDAPNDWNMLEMAGLPVVMANADEETKKKASFITKSNEEDGVAYAVEQFVLKNG
;
A
#
# COMPACT_ATOMS: atom_id res chain seq x y z
N ILE A 1 5.99 -13.12 9.50
CA ILE A 1 4.93 -13.21 10.53
C ILE A 1 5.54 -13.22 11.93
N GLU A 2 6.50 -14.08 12.25
CA GLU A 2 7.05 -14.21 13.62
C GLU A 2 7.56 -12.88 14.21
N VAL A 3 8.24 -12.05 13.42
CA VAL A 3 8.70 -10.70 13.84
C VAL A 3 7.50 -9.79 14.16
N MET A 4 6.46 -9.85 13.34
CA MET A 4 5.25 -9.02 13.53
C MET A 4 4.45 -9.46 14.76
N LYS A 5 4.41 -10.76 15.06
CA LYS A 5 3.78 -11.28 16.30
C LYS A 5 4.45 -10.72 17.56
N GLN A 6 5.77 -10.49 17.52
CA GLN A 6 6.50 -9.88 18.65
C GLN A 6 6.14 -8.41 18.88
N TRP A 7 5.68 -7.71 17.83
CA TRP A 7 5.26 -6.31 17.93
C TRP A 7 3.76 -6.15 18.17
N ALA A 8 2.98 -7.22 17.98
CA ALA A 8 1.53 -7.18 18.20
C ALA A 8 1.21 -6.88 19.67
N GLY A 9 0.35 -5.88 19.89
CA GLY A 9 -0.04 -5.42 21.21
C GLY A 9 -0.90 -4.17 21.12
N GLU A 10 -0.92 -3.36 22.17
CA GLU A 10 -1.77 -2.16 22.24
C GLU A 10 -1.39 -1.09 21.21
N SER A 11 -0.11 -1.00 20.81
CA SER A 11 0.39 0.02 19.88
C SER A 11 0.52 -0.45 18.43
N CYS A 12 0.52 -1.76 18.21
CA CYS A 12 0.67 -2.35 16.86
C CYS A 12 -0.20 -3.58 16.68
N ASN A 13 -0.81 -3.69 15.52
CA ASN A 13 -1.51 -4.90 15.10
C ASN A 13 -1.09 -5.31 13.69
N TRP A 14 -1.16 -6.60 13.39
CA TRP A 14 -0.91 -7.12 12.06
C TRP A 14 -2.14 -7.83 11.49
N GLU A 15 -2.26 -7.77 10.19
CA GLU A 15 -3.31 -8.42 9.43
C GLU A 15 -2.77 -8.97 8.11
N THR A 16 -3.41 -9.97 7.54
CA THR A 16 -3.01 -10.57 6.29
C THR A 16 -4.15 -10.67 5.30
N TYR A 17 -3.81 -10.61 4.03
CA TYR A 17 -4.74 -10.63 2.90
C TYR A 17 -4.52 -11.90 2.11
N PHE A 18 -5.56 -12.69 1.92
CA PHE A 18 -5.59 -13.83 1.01
C PHE A 18 -7.03 -14.19 0.64
N ALA A 19 -7.20 -14.80 -0.54
CA ALA A 19 -8.51 -15.20 -1.06
C ALA A 19 -9.58 -14.09 -0.98
N GLY A 20 -9.19 -12.83 -1.24
CA GLY A 20 -10.09 -11.68 -1.26
C GLY A 20 -10.60 -11.21 0.10
N ASN A 21 -10.03 -11.70 1.21
CA ASN A 21 -10.45 -11.34 2.58
C ASN A 21 -9.27 -10.84 3.41
N ILE A 22 -9.59 -10.14 4.49
CA ILE A 22 -8.63 -9.64 5.48
C ILE A 22 -8.79 -10.46 6.75
N TYR A 23 -7.71 -11.09 7.18
CA TYR A 23 -7.70 -11.95 8.37
C TYR A 23 -6.80 -11.39 9.45
N VAL A 24 -7.24 -11.58 10.69
CA VAL A 24 -6.52 -11.23 11.92
C VAL A 24 -6.50 -12.41 12.88
N GLU A 25 -5.44 -12.51 13.70
CA GLU A 25 -5.32 -13.53 14.75
C GLU A 25 -6.32 -13.24 15.87
N GLU A 26 -7.28 -14.15 16.11
CA GLU A 26 -8.38 -13.91 17.05
C GLU A 26 -7.88 -13.64 18.47
N GLU A 27 -6.85 -14.37 18.90
CA GLU A 27 -6.34 -14.34 20.27
C GLU A 27 -5.58 -13.03 20.59
N THR A 28 -4.95 -12.42 19.61
CA THR A 28 -4.06 -11.25 19.82
C THR A 28 -4.54 -9.98 19.14
N TYR A 29 -5.65 -10.06 18.40
CA TYR A 29 -6.16 -8.90 17.69
C TYR A 29 -6.71 -7.83 18.63
N HIS A 30 -6.12 -6.65 18.56
CA HIS A 30 -6.62 -5.42 19.15
C HIS A 30 -6.86 -4.38 18.06
N PHE A 31 -7.90 -3.58 18.20
CA PHE A 31 -8.08 -2.43 17.31
C PHE A 31 -7.10 -1.34 17.73
N VAL A 32 -6.14 -1.08 16.88
CA VAL A 32 -5.16 0.01 17.06
C VAL A 32 -5.71 1.28 16.40
N LYS A 33 -5.77 2.36 17.16
CA LYS A 33 -6.22 3.67 16.69
C LYS A 33 -5.03 4.62 16.58
N HIS A 34 -4.93 5.28 15.42
CA HIS A 34 -3.99 6.38 15.18
C HIS A 34 -4.77 7.72 15.16
N GLU A 35 -4.14 8.80 15.59
CA GLU A 35 -4.78 10.13 15.66
C GLU A 35 -5.29 10.66 14.31
N SER A 36 -4.57 10.35 13.21
CA SER A 36 -4.97 10.75 11.85
C SER A 36 -6.04 9.86 11.22
N MET A 37 -6.49 8.81 11.93
CA MET A 37 -7.49 7.87 11.39
C MET A 37 -8.88 8.48 11.39
N SER A 38 -9.48 8.64 10.20
CA SER A 38 -10.83 9.17 10.09
C SER A 38 -11.88 8.22 10.68
N PRO A 39 -13.06 8.73 11.13
CA PRO A 39 -14.15 7.86 11.59
C PRO A 39 -14.64 6.86 10.53
N ALA A 40 -14.54 7.21 9.25
CA ALA A 40 -14.88 6.29 8.15
C ALA A 40 -13.88 5.14 8.07
N MET A 41 -12.58 5.42 8.16
CA MET A 41 -11.52 4.40 8.18
C MET A 41 -11.64 3.51 9.42
N GLU A 42 -11.93 4.06 10.59
CA GLU A 42 -12.17 3.26 11.80
C GLU A 42 -13.32 2.28 11.60
N ARG A 43 -14.47 2.74 11.10
CA ARG A 43 -15.62 1.87 10.79
C ARG A 43 -15.26 0.77 9.81
N TYR A 44 -14.55 1.11 8.73
CA TYR A 44 -14.08 0.15 7.73
C TYR A 44 -13.20 -0.93 8.37
N ILE A 45 -12.20 -0.56 9.15
CA ILE A 45 -11.30 -1.51 9.81
C ILE A 45 -12.10 -2.44 10.73
N ARG A 46 -12.98 -1.89 11.57
CA ARG A 46 -13.79 -2.69 12.51
C ARG A 46 -14.77 -3.65 11.83
N SER A 47 -15.25 -3.34 10.64
CA SER A 47 -16.31 -4.10 9.96
C SER A 47 -15.81 -5.15 8.97
N THR A 48 -14.53 -5.09 8.54
CA THR A 48 -14.04 -5.92 7.43
C THR A 48 -13.06 -7.01 7.82
N ARG A 49 -12.58 -7.04 9.09
CA ARG A 49 -11.61 -8.04 9.54
C ARG A 49 -12.28 -9.32 9.97
N THR A 50 -11.85 -10.43 9.37
CA THR A 50 -12.28 -11.78 9.75
C THR A 50 -11.32 -12.34 10.78
N ARG A 51 -11.81 -12.60 11.98
CA ARG A 51 -11.02 -13.22 13.05
C ARG A 51 -10.87 -14.72 12.81
N ARG A 52 -9.65 -15.23 12.94
CA ARG A 52 -9.34 -16.67 12.86
C ARG A 52 -8.43 -17.09 13.99
N LYS A 53 -8.83 -18.18 14.66
CA LYS A 53 -7.98 -18.84 15.66
C LYS A 53 -6.82 -19.58 14.98
N TYR A 54 -5.65 -19.48 15.58
CA TYR A 54 -4.43 -20.15 15.10
C TYR A 54 -4.11 -19.79 13.64
N LEU A 55 -4.33 -18.52 13.28
CA LEU A 55 -4.15 -18.04 11.90
C LEU A 55 -2.72 -18.29 11.39
N THR A 56 -1.72 -18.00 12.22
CA THR A 56 -0.30 -18.18 11.87
C THR A 56 0.04 -19.64 11.61
N GLU A 57 -0.44 -20.54 12.48
CA GLU A 57 -0.24 -21.99 12.37
C GLU A 57 -0.90 -22.52 11.09
N LYS A 58 -2.14 -22.10 10.82
CA LYS A 58 -2.88 -22.50 9.62
C LYS A 58 -2.20 -22.01 8.34
N ILE A 59 -1.73 -20.77 8.30
CA ILE A 59 -0.98 -20.25 7.15
C ILE A 59 0.24 -21.13 6.86
N ARG A 60 0.95 -21.56 7.90
CA ARG A 60 2.15 -22.40 7.78
C ARG A 60 1.81 -23.84 7.35
N GLU A 61 0.84 -24.47 8.00
CA GLU A 61 0.45 -25.87 7.77
C GLU A 61 -0.20 -26.05 6.40
N GLU A 62 -1.12 -25.17 6.04
CA GLU A 62 -1.86 -25.21 4.77
C GLU A 62 -1.07 -24.54 3.62
N LYS A 63 0.13 -23.98 3.89
CA LYS A 63 0.97 -23.25 2.93
C LYS A 63 0.19 -22.18 2.17
N ILE A 64 -0.64 -21.42 2.89
CA ILE A 64 -1.47 -20.35 2.31
C ILE A 64 -0.58 -19.27 1.70
N GLY A 65 -0.78 -19.00 0.42
CA GLY A 65 -0.14 -17.87 -0.25
C GLY A 65 -0.78 -16.55 0.20
N MET A 66 -0.03 -15.74 0.93
CA MET A 66 -0.50 -14.42 1.35
C MET A 66 -0.26 -13.40 0.21
N GLU A 67 -1.27 -12.61 -0.08
CA GLU A 67 -1.20 -11.53 -1.08
C GLU A 67 -0.51 -10.30 -0.48
N LYS A 68 -0.81 -9.97 0.77
CA LYS A 68 -0.25 -8.84 1.52
C LYS A 68 -0.23 -9.13 3.01
N LEU A 69 0.83 -8.68 3.68
CA LEU A 69 0.84 -8.44 5.12
C LEU A 69 0.72 -6.94 5.38
N HIS A 70 0.01 -6.58 6.40
CA HIS A 70 -0.28 -5.20 6.74
C HIS A 70 -0.14 -5.01 8.25
N LEU A 71 0.55 -3.95 8.64
CA LEU A 71 0.72 -3.55 10.03
C LEU A 71 0.02 -2.21 10.24
N ILE A 72 -0.62 -2.05 11.38
CA ILE A 72 -1.27 -0.80 11.80
C ILE A 72 -0.66 -0.38 13.13
N PHE A 73 -0.24 0.86 13.23
CA PHE A 73 0.44 1.45 14.38
C PHE A 73 -0.37 2.59 14.99
N ALA A 74 -0.28 2.73 16.31
CA ALA A 74 -0.83 3.88 17.03
C ALA A 74 0.05 5.12 16.90
N ASP A 75 1.36 4.95 16.65
CA ASP A 75 2.35 6.02 16.59
C ASP A 75 3.17 5.99 15.30
N THR A 76 3.26 7.13 14.62
CA THR A 76 4.00 7.26 13.34
C THR A 76 5.50 7.01 13.51
N ARG A 77 6.12 7.41 14.64
CA ARG A 77 7.56 7.23 14.84
C ARG A 77 7.90 5.76 15.02
N GLU A 78 7.05 5.02 15.74
CA GLU A 78 7.17 3.57 15.84
C GLU A 78 7.06 2.94 14.45
N ARG A 79 6.05 3.31 13.66
CA ARG A 79 5.87 2.86 12.28
C ARG A 79 7.13 3.10 11.43
N ASP A 80 7.70 4.33 11.47
CA ASP A 80 8.91 4.68 10.71
C ASP A 80 10.13 3.84 11.10
N CYS A 81 10.28 3.56 12.39
CA CYS A 81 11.36 2.72 12.89
C CYS A 81 11.21 1.28 12.39
N ARG A 82 10.01 0.71 12.52
CA ARG A 82 9.70 -0.65 12.11
C ARG A 82 9.77 -0.86 10.60
N GLU A 83 9.38 0.13 9.81
CA GLU A 83 9.50 0.08 8.36
C GLU A 83 10.97 -0.06 7.93
N LYS A 84 11.87 0.75 8.49
CA LYS A 84 13.31 0.69 8.20
C LYS A 84 13.91 -0.65 8.64
N GLU A 85 13.53 -1.15 9.81
CA GLU A 85 13.97 -2.44 10.33
C GLU A 85 13.55 -3.59 9.39
N LEU A 86 12.28 -3.61 8.97
CA LEU A 86 11.77 -4.60 8.02
C LEU A 86 12.45 -4.54 6.66
N GLN A 87 12.69 -3.34 6.13
CA GLN A 87 13.38 -3.17 4.85
C GLN A 87 14.82 -3.72 4.90
N GLN A 88 15.52 -3.57 6.02
CA GLN A 88 16.85 -4.14 6.22
C GLN A 88 16.81 -5.67 6.38
N MET A 89 15.83 -6.19 7.11
CA MET A 89 15.69 -7.63 7.37
C MET A 89 15.23 -8.41 6.13
N PHE A 90 14.40 -7.79 5.28
CA PHE A 90 13.75 -8.45 4.14
C PHE A 90 13.93 -7.68 2.82
N PRO A 91 15.15 -7.55 2.30
CA PRO A 91 15.45 -6.72 1.11
C PRO A 91 14.76 -7.21 -0.17
N ASN A 92 14.26 -8.45 -0.19
CA ASN A 92 13.55 -9.03 -1.34
C ASN A 92 12.04 -8.79 -1.32
N LEU A 93 11.52 -8.14 -0.27
CA LEU A 93 10.12 -7.75 -0.17
C LEU A 93 9.95 -6.27 -0.52
N SER A 94 8.80 -5.93 -1.03
CA SER A 94 8.37 -4.54 -1.14
C SER A 94 7.70 -4.13 0.17
N ILE A 95 8.30 -3.19 0.87
CA ILE A 95 7.87 -2.71 2.18
C ILE A 95 7.76 -1.20 2.10
N CYS A 96 6.55 -0.70 2.25
CA CYS A 96 6.22 0.73 2.14
C CYS A 96 4.97 1.05 2.97
N HIS A 97 4.60 2.33 3.00
CA HIS A 97 3.38 2.79 3.65
C HIS A 97 2.51 3.61 2.68
N ALA A 98 1.23 3.70 2.97
CA ALA A 98 0.26 4.53 2.26
C ALA A 98 -0.36 5.60 3.18
N THR A 99 -0.25 5.42 4.50
CA THR A 99 -0.77 6.34 5.51
C THR A 99 0.26 6.51 6.64
N PRO A 100 0.11 7.54 7.51
CA PRO A 100 1.01 7.72 8.64
C PRO A 100 1.04 6.56 9.64
N PHE A 101 0.08 5.65 9.57
CA PHE A 101 -0.12 4.60 10.58
C PHE A 101 -0.02 3.17 10.06
N ASN A 102 0.38 2.95 8.78
CA ASN A 102 0.46 1.59 8.26
C ASN A 102 1.81 1.24 7.63
N ILE A 103 2.11 -0.05 7.57
CA ILE A 103 3.13 -0.64 6.71
C ILE A 103 2.47 -1.73 5.86
N GLU A 104 2.71 -1.70 4.56
CA GLU A 104 2.31 -2.74 3.60
C GLU A 104 3.53 -3.56 3.19
N ILE A 105 3.40 -4.88 3.23
CA ILE A 105 4.46 -5.82 2.87
C ILE A 105 3.92 -6.78 1.83
N ILE A 106 4.54 -6.78 0.65
CA ILE A 106 4.19 -7.65 -0.46
C ILE A 106 5.45 -8.28 -1.06
N SER A 107 5.29 -9.26 -1.93
CA SER A 107 6.43 -9.80 -2.70
C SER A 107 7.13 -8.67 -3.47
N GLY A 108 8.46 -8.62 -3.47
CA GLY A 108 9.23 -7.67 -4.28
C GLY A 108 9.01 -7.80 -5.80
N ARG A 109 8.44 -8.94 -6.25
CA ARG A 109 8.01 -9.14 -7.64
C ARG A 109 6.59 -8.68 -7.91
N ALA A 110 5.80 -8.44 -6.87
CA ALA A 110 4.48 -7.84 -6.95
C ALA A 110 4.62 -6.30 -6.88
N GLY A 111 3.52 -5.60 -6.98
CA GLY A 111 3.47 -4.15 -6.86
C GLY A 111 2.84 -3.51 -8.08
N LYS A 112 2.37 -2.28 -7.88
CA LYS A 112 1.60 -1.52 -8.89
C LYS A 112 2.39 -1.33 -10.19
N GLY A 113 3.68 -1.04 -10.12
CA GLY A 113 4.53 -0.84 -11.30
C GLY A 113 4.77 -2.13 -12.09
N ASN A 114 5.06 -3.24 -11.41
CA ASN A 114 5.22 -4.53 -12.09
C ASN A 114 3.91 -4.98 -12.75
N ALA A 115 2.77 -4.76 -12.08
CA ALA A 115 1.45 -5.04 -12.65
C ALA A 115 1.17 -4.16 -13.87
N LEU A 116 1.51 -2.87 -13.82
CA LEU A 116 1.38 -1.92 -14.92
C LEU A 116 2.16 -2.39 -16.15
N VAL A 117 3.43 -2.75 -15.97
CA VAL A 117 4.29 -3.26 -17.05
C VAL A 117 3.76 -4.58 -17.62
N ALA A 118 3.30 -5.49 -16.76
CA ALA A 118 2.73 -6.76 -17.21
C ALA A 118 1.45 -6.55 -18.01
N LEU A 119 0.56 -5.67 -17.57
CA LEU A 119 -0.66 -5.30 -18.29
C LEU A 119 -0.35 -4.62 -19.63
N GLY A 120 0.60 -3.67 -19.66
CA GLY A 120 1.06 -3.04 -20.89
C GLY A 120 1.53 -4.06 -21.93
N LYS A 121 2.33 -5.05 -21.49
CA LYS A 121 2.78 -6.14 -22.39
C LYS A 121 1.62 -6.96 -22.94
N ILE A 122 0.62 -7.30 -22.11
CA ILE A 122 -0.56 -8.06 -22.54
C ILE A 122 -1.37 -7.29 -23.59
N LEU A 123 -1.50 -5.98 -23.40
CA LEU A 123 -2.27 -5.09 -24.27
C LEU A 123 -1.48 -4.55 -25.47
N GLY A 124 -0.18 -4.82 -25.57
CA GLY A 124 0.68 -4.29 -26.60
C GLY A 124 0.98 -2.78 -26.46
N ILE A 125 0.80 -2.22 -25.25
CA ILE A 125 1.01 -0.80 -24.94
C ILE A 125 2.46 -0.61 -24.50
N LYS A 126 3.14 0.38 -25.08
CA LYS A 126 4.52 0.72 -24.74
C LYS A 126 4.54 1.61 -23.49
N ARG A 127 5.68 1.63 -22.81
CA ARG A 127 5.88 2.46 -21.61
C ARG A 127 5.54 3.94 -21.86
N GLU A 128 5.97 4.47 -23.00
CA GLU A 128 5.76 5.86 -23.37
C GLU A 128 4.29 6.26 -23.54
N GLU A 129 3.43 5.26 -23.72
CA GLU A 129 1.97 5.42 -23.87
C GLU A 129 1.22 5.26 -22.53
N ILE A 130 1.94 5.05 -21.42
CA ILE A 130 1.37 4.80 -20.10
C ILE A 130 1.47 6.07 -19.25
N MET A 131 0.34 6.63 -18.86
CA MET A 131 0.23 7.62 -17.80
C MET A 131 -0.16 6.92 -16.50
N ALA A 132 0.52 7.23 -15.39
CA ALA A 132 0.18 6.73 -14.07
C ALA A 132 0.01 7.90 -13.09
N CYS A 133 -1.06 7.85 -12.29
CA CYS A 133 -1.36 8.84 -11.24
C CYS A 133 -1.13 8.20 -9.86
N GLY A 134 -0.47 8.93 -8.95
CA GLY A 134 -0.20 8.47 -7.59
C GLY A 134 -0.05 9.63 -6.61
N ASP A 135 -0.13 9.34 -5.31
CA ASP A 135 -0.05 10.34 -4.25
C ASP A 135 0.74 9.91 -3.01
N ALA A 136 1.20 8.66 -2.93
CA ALA A 136 1.84 8.13 -1.73
C ALA A 136 3.05 7.21 -2.06
N PRO A 137 3.93 6.90 -1.08
CA PRO A 137 5.12 6.08 -1.30
C PRO A 137 4.86 4.70 -1.91
N ASN A 138 3.71 4.09 -1.67
CA ASN A 138 3.32 2.83 -2.29
C ASN A 138 3.03 2.93 -3.80
N ASP A 139 3.02 4.15 -4.38
CA ASP A 139 2.87 4.41 -5.81
C ASP A 139 4.22 4.64 -6.51
N TRP A 140 5.32 4.84 -5.78
CA TRP A 140 6.61 5.22 -6.36
C TRP A 140 7.07 4.27 -7.46
N ASN A 141 6.98 2.96 -7.22
CA ASN A 141 7.35 1.97 -8.24
C ASN A 141 6.50 2.08 -9.50
N MET A 142 5.21 2.40 -9.37
CA MET A 142 4.31 2.61 -10.52
C MET A 142 4.67 3.89 -11.29
N LEU A 143 4.92 4.97 -10.57
CA LEU A 143 5.31 6.26 -11.16
C LEU A 143 6.65 6.13 -11.92
N GLU A 144 7.64 5.44 -11.35
CA GLU A 144 8.93 5.22 -11.99
C GLU A 144 8.85 4.35 -13.27
N MET A 145 7.88 3.45 -13.35
CA MET A 145 7.69 2.56 -14.49
C MET A 145 6.79 3.13 -15.59
N ALA A 146 6.06 4.21 -15.32
CA ALA A 146 5.23 4.89 -16.32
C ALA A 146 6.06 5.77 -17.26
N GLY A 147 5.55 6.03 -18.45
CA GLY A 147 6.10 7.01 -19.40
C GLY A 147 5.78 8.45 -18.98
N LEU A 148 4.59 8.66 -18.42
CA LEU A 148 4.16 9.94 -17.86
C LEU A 148 3.73 9.76 -16.40
N PRO A 149 4.65 9.91 -15.43
CA PRO A 149 4.30 9.93 -14.01
C PRO A 149 3.61 11.24 -13.62
N VAL A 150 2.39 11.13 -13.14
CA VAL A 150 1.55 12.22 -12.65
C VAL A 150 1.39 12.09 -11.14
N VAL A 151 1.71 13.13 -10.39
CA VAL A 151 1.57 13.12 -8.93
C VAL A 151 0.50 14.12 -8.51
N MET A 152 -0.33 13.69 -7.56
CA MET A 152 -1.41 14.51 -7.02
C MET A 152 -0.87 15.66 -6.15
N ALA A 153 -1.54 16.82 -6.17
CA ALA A 153 -1.10 17.99 -5.40
C ALA A 153 -1.10 17.77 -3.86
N ASN A 154 -1.94 16.85 -3.37
CA ASN A 154 -1.98 16.47 -1.95
C ASN A 154 -0.86 15.50 -1.51
N ALA A 155 -0.02 15.02 -2.43
CA ALA A 155 1.13 14.17 -2.10
C ALA A 155 2.19 14.93 -1.27
N ASP A 156 3.02 14.17 -0.56
CA ASP A 156 4.20 14.71 0.11
C ASP A 156 5.29 15.17 -0.88
N GLU A 157 6.26 15.96 -0.41
CA GLU A 157 7.31 16.53 -1.26
C GLU A 157 8.23 15.45 -1.86
N GLU A 158 8.45 14.32 -1.19
CA GLU A 158 9.27 13.24 -1.71
C GLU A 158 8.56 12.52 -2.86
N THR A 159 7.26 12.31 -2.74
CA THR A 159 6.43 11.75 -3.82
C THR A 159 6.36 12.72 -5.01
N LYS A 160 6.21 14.03 -4.76
CA LYS A 160 6.21 15.06 -5.82
C LYS A 160 7.50 15.10 -6.66
N LYS A 161 8.64 14.75 -6.07
CA LYS A 161 9.92 14.63 -6.82
C LYS A 161 9.91 13.54 -7.89
N LYS A 162 8.99 12.59 -7.82
CA LYS A 162 8.81 11.52 -8.82
C LYS A 162 8.00 11.96 -10.04
N ALA A 163 7.42 13.15 -10.03
CA ALA A 163 6.48 13.62 -11.04
C ALA A 163 7.19 14.17 -12.27
N SER A 164 6.68 13.83 -13.46
CA SER A 164 6.84 14.68 -14.66
C SER A 164 5.78 15.79 -14.71
N PHE A 165 4.64 15.57 -14.03
CA PHE A 165 3.57 16.56 -13.93
C PHE A 165 2.89 16.45 -12.56
N ILE A 166 2.72 17.58 -11.88
CA ILE A 166 1.92 17.65 -10.66
C ILE A 166 0.53 18.13 -11.06
N THR A 167 -0.47 17.29 -10.84
CA THR A 167 -1.87 17.59 -11.12
C THR A 167 -2.54 18.24 -9.90
N LYS A 168 -3.86 18.45 -9.97
CA LYS A 168 -4.66 18.94 -8.84
C LYS A 168 -4.74 17.90 -7.72
N SER A 169 -5.30 18.28 -6.58
CA SER A 169 -5.53 17.37 -5.45
C SER A 169 -6.64 16.35 -5.76
N ASN A 170 -6.75 15.33 -4.91
CA ASN A 170 -7.85 14.36 -4.94
C ASN A 170 -9.22 15.00 -4.70
N GLU A 171 -9.29 16.13 -3.98
CA GLU A 171 -10.52 16.90 -3.75
C GLU A 171 -10.91 17.80 -4.94
N GLU A 172 -10.01 17.96 -5.91
CA GLU A 172 -10.16 18.83 -7.08
C GLU A 172 -10.17 18.07 -8.40
N ASP A 173 -10.52 16.78 -8.36
CA ASP A 173 -10.56 15.88 -9.54
C ASP A 173 -9.24 15.82 -10.31
N GLY A 174 -8.11 15.76 -9.61
CA GLY A 174 -6.77 15.83 -10.21
C GLY A 174 -6.48 14.75 -11.26
N VAL A 175 -7.01 13.54 -11.11
CA VAL A 175 -6.87 12.48 -12.12
C VAL A 175 -7.62 12.85 -13.40
N ALA A 176 -8.88 13.31 -13.29
CA ALA A 176 -9.66 13.75 -14.44
C ALA A 176 -8.97 14.91 -15.16
N TYR A 177 -8.47 15.89 -14.41
CA TYR A 177 -7.71 16.99 -14.98
C TYR A 177 -6.49 16.51 -15.78
N ALA A 178 -5.71 15.57 -15.27
CA ALA A 178 -4.56 15.01 -15.98
C ALA A 178 -4.98 14.27 -17.27
N VAL A 179 -6.06 13.47 -17.21
CA VAL A 179 -6.63 12.80 -18.40
C VAL A 179 -7.04 13.83 -19.47
N GLU A 180 -7.73 14.88 -19.08
CA GLU A 180 -8.10 15.96 -20.01
C GLU A 180 -6.89 16.62 -20.68
N GLN A 181 -5.81 16.86 -19.91
CA GLN A 181 -4.61 17.54 -20.44
C GLN A 181 -3.82 16.68 -21.41
N PHE A 182 -3.64 15.39 -21.12
CA PHE A 182 -2.68 14.54 -21.81
C PHE A 182 -3.28 13.49 -22.72
N VAL A 183 -4.55 13.12 -22.49
CA VAL A 183 -5.23 12.07 -23.27
C VAL A 183 -6.27 12.67 -24.21
N LEU A 184 -7.19 13.49 -23.68
CA LEU A 184 -8.34 13.96 -24.48
C LEU A 184 -8.03 15.18 -25.37
N LYS A 185 -7.07 16.04 -24.99
CA LYS A 185 -6.70 17.22 -25.80
C LYS A 185 -5.76 16.91 -26.96
N ASN A 186 -5.11 15.75 -26.94
CA ASN A 186 -4.13 15.33 -27.93
C ASN A 186 -4.62 14.17 -28.81
N GLY A 187 -5.89 13.81 -28.71
CA GLY A 187 -6.56 12.78 -29.50
C GLY A 187 -7.35 13.34 -30.67
#